data_a7c3c6a0cbba5e202f6f73bf033ffdd0
#
_entry.id   a7c3c6a0cbba5e202f6f73bf033ffdd0
#
_cell.length_a   1.000
_cell.length_b   1.000
_cell.length_c   1.000
_cell.angle_alpha   90.00
_cell.angle_beta   90.00
_cell.angle_gamma   90.00
#
_symmetry.space_group_name_H-M   'P 1'
#
loop_
_entity.id
_entity.type
_entity.pdbx_description
1 polymer ?
#
loop_
_entity_poly.entity_id
_entity_poly.type
_entity_poly.pdbx_seq_one_letter_code
_entity_poly.pdbx_strand_id
1 'polypeptide(L)'
;MTTPLGDDVRLRAIAAWDVQQVRRSVTLLAGAIEGLPAWRARLEGVERSIGSGRSWSGPAAQSAVTVLAEVSAVASAVTSALEASLSAYQRLAAEAGRAQDLAEQALLFTGPLPGAPAGRPPTADAALWHAGLAAAAADDAGEALDGLGVFYAFTPVDFQQLLVHVPFMGPFQAPPVPATRVPAEVAAWWAGLSEAQQHAVIGSSPRVVGAFDGVPAWARDQANRLLLDRALRNPRTSDDQAATARMVADTIAREEATGRTVQLQLLDLAGDRVALSLGDLDTADDVAVLVPGVGNTPADDLGRLVGNARDVTDASRDVSGGAAVATLVWLGYRTPGNLATGALRFAAERGGPDLARSLDGLAAARTATATGDPRTTVVAHSYGTVVVDEAADEPGRLAADAVVLLGSPGMQDYAWGLEVPAVFDAAAPNDPITWNAYDGDRVTWLPPYGATELPVTTEMGHSDYLEPEFPTLDAVGEVVAGLRLAEKEAHC
;
A
#
# COMPACT_ATOMS: atom_id res chain seq x y z
N MET A 1 2.00 -34.29 0.31
CA MET A 1 2.13 -35.07 -0.94
C MET A 1 1.00 -34.64 -1.86
N THR A 2 1.23 -33.62 -2.66
CA THR A 2 0.29 -33.15 -3.70
C THR A 2 0.33 -34.14 -4.87
N THR A 3 -0.83 -34.58 -5.31
CA THR A 3 -1.04 -35.60 -6.33
C THR A 3 -0.44 -35.19 -7.69
N PRO A 4 0.25 -36.08 -8.43
CA PRO A 4 0.89 -35.76 -9.72
C PRO A 4 -0.06 -35.29 -10.83
N LEU A 5 -1.35 -35.47 -10.69
CA LEU A 5 -2.39 -35.10 -11.65
C LEU A 5 -2.59 -33.58 -11.83
N GLY A 6 -2.24 -32.76 -10.81
CA GLY A 6 -2.43 -31.31 -10.90
C GLY A 6 -1.36 -30.59 -11.73
N ASP A 7 -0.14 -31.11 -11.73
CA ASP A 7 0.99 -30.47 -12.41
C ASP A 7 1.00 -30.73 -13.91
N ASP A 8 0.60 -31.92 -14.35
CA ASP A 8 0.45 -32.25 -15.76
C ASP A 8 -0.60 -31.36 -16.47
N VAL A 9 -1.69 -31.03 -15.75
CA VAL A 9 -2.72 -30.13 -16.26
C VAL A 9 -2.16 -28.69 -16.41
N ARG A 10 -1.37 -28.23 -15.45
CA ARG A 10 -0.73 -26.92 -15.50
C ARG A 10 0.30 -26.81 -16.62
N LEU A 11 1.15 -27.81 -16.78
CA LEU A 11 2.15 -27.84 -17.84
C LEU A 11 1.50 -27.83 -19.23
N ARG A 12 0.41 -28.60 -19.44
CA ARG A 12 -0.35 -28.56 -20.69
C ARG A 12 -1.01 -27.21 -20.96
N ALA A 13 -1.50 -26.54 -19.90
CA ALA A 13 -2.05 -25.19 -20.03
C ALA A 13 -0.98 -24.18 -20.46
N ILE A 14 0.23 -24.25 -19.88
CA ILE A 14 1.38 -23.40 -20.24
C ILE A 14 1.83 -23.69 -21.68
N ALA A 15 1.95 -24.95 -22.07
CA ALA A 15 2.33 -25.34 -23.45
C ALA A 15 1.33 -24.85 -24.51
N ALA A 16 0.07 -24.62 -24.12
CA ALA A 16 -0.98 -24.12 -25.01
C ALA A 16 -1.05 -22.58 -25.12
N TRP A 17 -0.17 -21.83 -24.47
CA TRP A 17 -0.19 -20.36 -24.54
C TRP A 17 0.11 -19.85 -25.95
N ASP A 18 -0.62 -18.80 -26.40
CA ASP A 18 -0.32 -18.10 -27.65
C ASP A 18 0.73 -16.99 -27.45
N VAL A 19 1.98 -17.41 -27.24
CA VAL A 19 3.12 -16.50 -27.11
C VAL A 19 3.35 -15.64 -28.36
N GLN A 20 2.89 -16.10 -29.55
CA GLN A 20 3.00 -15.33 -30.77
C GLN A 20 2.08 -14.10 -30.77
N GLN A 21 0.93 -14.18 -30.12
CA GLN A 21 0.07 -13.02 -29.94
C GLN A 21 0.76 -11.93 -29.11
N VAL A 22 1.44 -12.30 -28.01
CA VAL A 22 2.22 -11.36 -27.18
C VAL A 22 3.34 -10.71 -28.00
N ARG A 23 4.08 -11.49 -28.80
CA ARG A 23 5.15 -10.96 -29.67
C ARG A 23 4.62 -9.99 -30.73
N ARG A 24 3.42 -10.23 -31.27
CA ARG A 24 2.76 -9.28 -32.19
C ARG A 24 2.42 -7.97 -31.47
N SER A 25 1.95 -8.03 -30.23
CA SER A 25 1.68 -6.82 -29.42
C SER A 25 2.95 -6.01 -29.17
N VAL A 26 4.08 -6.67 -28.88
CA VAL A 26 5.40 -6.01 -28.76
C VAL A 26 5.76 -5.26 -30.04
N THR A 27 5.57 -5.87 -31.21
CA THR A 27 5.88 -5.24 -32.51
C THR A 27 4.99 -4.02 -32.77
N LEU A 28 3.69 -4.11 -32.47
CA LEU A 28 2.74 -3.00 -32.64
C LEU A 28 3.07 -1.82 -31.71
N LEU A 29 3.39 -2.09 -30.44
CA LEU A 29 3.80 -1.06 -29.49
C LEU A 29 5.09 -0.37 -29.90
N ALA A 30 6.11 -1.13 -30.33
CA ALA A 30 7.35 -0.58 -30.81
C ALA A 30 7.15 0.35 -32.01
N GLY A 31 6.33 -0.05 -32.99
CA GLY A 31 5.99 0.78 -34.14
C GLY A 31 5.22 2.05 -33.78
N ALA A 32 4.34 2.00 -32.79
CA ALA A 32 3.65 3.19 -32.29
C ALA A 32 4.62 4.19 -31.65
N ILE A 33 5.60 3.71 -30.87
CA ILE A 33 6.58 4.55 -30.19
C ILE A 33 7.53 5.23 -31.20
N GLU A 34 7.94 4.54 -32.26
CA GLU A 34 8.84 5.08 -33.28
C GLU A 34 8.33 6.39 -33.95
N GLY A 35 7.01 6.59 -34.03
CA GLY A 35 6.41 7.79 -34.60
C GLY A 35 6.38 9.01 -33.70
N LEU A 36 6.49 8.82 -32.36
CA LEU A 36 6.29 9.87 -31.38
C LEU A 36 7.37 10.95 -31.36
N PRO A 37 8.70 10.65 -31.50
CA PRO A 37 9.73 11.68 -31.51
C PRO A 37 9.56 12.71 -32.62
N ALA A 38 9.18 12.28 -33.83
CA ALA A 38 8.96 13.17 -34.95
C ALA A 38 7.75 14.10 -34.75
N TRP A 39 6.73 13.63 -34.08
CA TRP A 39 5.56 14.42 -33.73
C TRP A 39 5.89 15.44 -32.63
N ARG A 40 6.63 15.05 -31.58
CA ARG A 40 7.12 15.95 -30.53
C ARG A 40 7.99 17.06 -31.08
N ALA A 41 8.94 16.75 -31.95
CA ALA A 41 9.81 17.75 -32.59
C ALA A 41 9.00 18.78 -33.38
N ARG A 42 7.86 18.41 -33.96
CA ARG A 42 6.95 19.34 -34.63
C ARG A 42 6.26 20.26 -33.65
N LEU A 43 5.75 19.75 -32.50
CA LEU A 43 5.15 20.57 -31.44
C LEU A 43 6.14 21.60 -30.89
N GLU A 44 7.34 21.17 -30.56
CA GLU A 44 8.43 22.02 -30.07
C GLU A 44 8.84 23.07 -31.10
N GLY A 45 8.74 22.73 -32.39
CA GLY A 45 8.96 23.68 -33.49
C GLY A 45 7.90 24.80 -33.55
N VAL A 46 6.65 24.45 -33.36
CA VAL A 46 5.53 25.39 -33.29
C VAL A 46 5.64 26.28 -32.04
N GLU A 47 5.91 25.71 -30.89
CA GLU A 47 6.09 26.43 -29.63
C GLU A 47 7.21 27.47 -29.72
N ARG A 48 8.38 27.08 -30.25
CA ARG A 48 9.52 28.00 -30.47
C ARG A 48 9.18 29.10 -31.48
N SER A 49 8.40 28.81 -32.52
CA SER A 49 7.97 29.79 -33.52
C SER A 49 7.08 30.87 -32.89
N ILE A 50 6.12 30.49 -32.06
CA ILE A 50 5.23 31.40 -31.35
C ILE A 50 6.00 32.15 -30.27
N GLY A 51 6.79 31.46 -29.45
CA GLY A 51 7.57 32.05 -28.35
C GLY A 51 8.65 33.04 -28.80
N SER A 52 9.09 32.96 -30.07
CA SER A 52 10.02 33.94 -30.66
C SER A 52 9.41 35.33 -30.89
N GLY A 53 8.09 35.47 -30.81
CA GLY A 53 7.36 36.71 -31.02
C GLY A 53 7.42 37.32 -32.43
N ARG A 54 8.09 36.63 -33.38
CA ARG A 54 8.32 37.13 -34.73
C ARG A 54 7.06 37.10 -35.62
N SER A 55 6.24 36.06 -35.45
CA SER A 55 5.04 35.84 -36.25
C SER A 55 3.74 36.16 -35.48
N TRP A 56 3.78 36.10 -34.16
CA TRP A 56 2.63 36.32 -33.30
C TRP A 56 3.09 36.73 -31.90
N SER A 57 2.45 37.76 -31.29
CA SER A 57 2.79 38.27 -29.95
C SER A 57 1.54 38.75 -29.21
N GLY A 58 1.68 38.97 -27.90
CA GLY A 58 0.60 39.43 -27.02
C GLY A 58 -0.04 38.27 -26.19
N PRO A 59 -1.08 38.57 -25.39
CA PRO A 59 -1.68 37.62 -24.45
C PRO A 59 -2.17 36.30 -25.10
N ALA A 60 -2.74 36.38 -26.30
CA ALA A 60 -3.20 35.22 -27.02
C ALA A 60 -2.03 34.29 -27.48
N ALA A 61 -0.89 34.85 -27.85
CA ALA A 61 0.31 34.10 -28.18
C ALA A 61 0.88 33.42 -26.94
N GLN A 62 0.90 34.10 -25.80
CA GLN A 62 1.31 33.53 -24.53
C GLN A 62 0.40 32.36 -24.10
N SER A 63 -0.91 32.50 -24.21
CA SER A 63 -1.88 31.43 -23.96
C SER A 63 -1.65 30.24 -24.88
N ALA A 64 -1.36 30.47 -26.16
CA ALA A 64 -1.07 29.39 -27.12
C ALA A 64 0.22 28.64 -26.78
N VAL A 65 1.29 29.31 -26.34
CA VAL A 65 2.53 28.68 -25.86
C VAL A 65 2.27 27.81 -24.64
N THR A 66 1.44 28.28 -23.70
CA THR A 66 1.04 27.51 -22.51
C THR A 66 0.33 26.21 -22.92
N VAL A 67 -0.67 26.31 -23.81
CA VAL A 67 -1.41 25.12 -24.29
C VAL A 67 -0.50 24.14 -25.00
N LEU A 68 0.44 24.63 -25.83
CA LEU A 68 1.40 23.74 -26.53
C LEU A 68 2.37 23.06 -25.57
N ALA A 69 2.80 23.74 -24.51
CA ALA A 69 3.63 23.14 -23.45
C ALA A 69 2.88 22.02 -22.71
N GLU A 70 1.60 22.22 -22.40
CA GLU A 70 0.73 21.21 -21.78
C GLU A 70 0.54 19.99 -22.70
N VAL A 71 0.26 20.21 -23.98
CA VAL A 71 0.17 19.13 -24.97
C VAL A 71 1.49 18.37 -25.09
N SER A 72 2.62 19.06 -25.03
CA SER A 72 3.96 18.44 -25.04
C SER A 72 4.20 17.59 -23.78
N ALA A 73 3.75 18.07 -22.62
CA ALA A 73 3.85 17.31 -21.36
C ALA A 73 3.01 16.02 -21.40
N VAL A 74 1.76 16.12 -21.87
CA VAL A 74 0.89 14.94 -22.08
C VAL A 74 1.52 13.96 -23.06
N ALA A 75 2.07 14.44 -24.17
CA ALA A 75 2.77 13.59 -25.14
C ALA A 75 3.99 12.88 -24.54
N SER A 76 4.73 13.54 -23.67
CA SER A 76 5.85 12.94 -22.95
C SER A 76 5.40 11.86 -21.99
N ALA A 77 4.33 12.10 -21.22
CA ALA A 77 3.76 11.12 -20.30
C ALA A 77 3.22 9.89 -21.05
N VAL A 78 2.53 10.10 -22.19
CA VAL A 78 2.07 9.00 -23.07
C VAL A 78 3.26 8.19 -23.61
N THR A 79 4.33 8.87 -24.04
CA THR A 79 5.54 8.18 -24.53
C THR A 79 6.15 7.30 -23.45
N SER A 80 6.34 7.83 -22.23
CA SER A 80 6.91 7.07 -21.12
C SER A 80 6.04 5.88 -20.71
N ALA A 81 4.71 6.02 -20.72
CA ALA A 81 3.78 4.93 -20.45
C ALA A 81 3.85 3.84 -21.53
N LEU A 82 3.94 4.23 -22.81
CA LEU A 82 4.10 3.27 -23.92
C LEU A 82 5.45 2.55 -23.86
N GLU A 83 6.54 3.23 -23.50
CA GLU A 83 7.86 2.61 -23.32
C GLU A 83 7.88 1.64 -22.14
N ALA A 84 7.23 1.98 -21.04
CA ALA A 84 7.04 1.09 -19.89
C ALA A 84 6.22 -0.15 -20.28
N SER A 85 5.11 0.04 -21.02
CA SER A 85 4.29 -1.05 -21.54
C SER A 85 5.11 -1.94 -22.48
N LEU A 86 5.86 -1.37 -23.42
CA LEU A 86 6.71 -2.13 -24.33
C LEU A 86 7.72 -3.00 -23.55
N SER A 87 8.38 -2.43 -22.54
CA SER A 87 9.34 -3.16 -21.69
C SER A 87 8.66 -4.32 -20.94
N ALA A 88 7.46 -4.10 -20.39
CA ALA A 88 6.69 -5.13 -19.72
C ALA A 88 6.24 -6.24 -20.68
N TYR A 89 5.72 -5.91 -21.86
CA TYR A 89 5.35 -6.89 -22.87
C TYR A 89 6.55 -7.67 -23.42
N GLN A 90 7.72 -7.06 -23.52
CA GLN A 90 8.96 -7.76 -23.89
C GLN A 90 9.37 -8.78 -22.82
N ARG A 91 9.29 -8.42 -21.55
CA ARG A 91 9.52 -9.37 -20.43
C ARG A 91 8.49 -10.50 -20.47
N LEU A 92 7.20 -10.18 -20.61
CA LEU A 92 6.13 -11.16 -20.72
C LEU A 92 6.39 -12.15 -21.88
N ALA A 93 6.71 -11.66 -23.08
CA ALA A 93 7.01 -12.50 -24.23
C ALA A 93 8.21 -13.42 -24.01
N ALA A 94 9.24 -12.94 -23.31
CA ALA A 94 10.44 -13.72 -22.99
C ALA A 94 10.15 -14.80 -21.94
N GLU A 95 9.45 -14.46 -20.85
CA GLU A 95 9.16 -15.41 -19.77
C GLU A 95 8.10 -16.44 -20.18
N ALA A 96 7.05 -16.01 -20.88
CA ALA A 96 6.05 -16.93 -21.41
C ALA A 96 6.64 -17.89 -22.45
N GLY A 97 7.56 -17.40 -23.31
CA GLY A 97 8.28 -18.26 -24.25
C GLY A 97 9.13 -19.30 -23.54
N ARG A 98 9.90 -18.90 -22.52
CA ARG A 98 10.71 -19.85 -21.72
C ARG A 98 9.82 -20.86 -20.97
N ALA A 99 8.72 -20.40 -20.40
CA ALA A 99 7.78 -21.28 -19.70
C ALA A 99 7.18 -22.32 -20.65
N GLN A 100 6.78 -21.91 -21.86
CA GLN A 100 6.22 -22.77 -22.89
C GLN A 100 7.22 -23.83 -23.34
N ASP A 101 8.44 -23.42 -23.72
CA ASP A 101 9.50 -24.32 -24.18
C ASP A 101 9.84 -25.37 -23.12
N LEU A 102 9.94 -24.96 -21.85
CA LEU A 102 10.23 -25.86 -20.72
C LEU A 102 9.05 -26.78 -20.39
N ALA A 103 7.81 -26.31 -20.53
CA ALA A 103 6.63 -27.14 -20.34
C ALA A 103 6.51 -28.21 -21.40
N GLU A 104 6.76 -27.87 -22.67
CA GLU A 104 6.80 -28.81 -23.79
C GLU A 104 7.90 -29.88 -23.56
N GLN A 105 9.12 -29.46 -23.15
CA GLN A 105 10.18 -30.39 -22.80
C GLN A 105 9.80 -31.31 -21.64
N ALA A 106 9.20 -30.77 -20.58
CA ALA A 106 8.76 -31.56 -19.43
C ALA A 106 7.71 -32.61 -19.80
N LEU A 107 6.79 -32.26 -20.72
CA LEU A 107 5.73 -33.14 -21.21
C LEU A 107 6.28 -34.28 -22.10
N LEU A 108 7.39 -34.07 -22.82
CA LEU A 108 8.06 -35.12 -23.58
C LEU A 108 8.68 -36.21 -22.68
N PHE A 109 9.03 -35.91 -21.45
CA PHE A 109 9.67 -36.82 -20.51
C PHE A 109 8.68 -37.51 -19.53
N THR A 110 7.37 -37.31 -19.67
CA THR A 110 6.35 -37.91 -18.79
C THR A 110 6.05 -39.39 -19.09
N GLY A 111 6.85 -40.07 -19.92
CA GLY A 111 6.79 -41.52 -20.10
C GLY A 111 7.55 -42.29 -19.01
N PRO A 112 7.07 -43.45 -18.57
CA PRO A 112 7.78 -44.27 -17.60
C PRO A 112 9.08 -44.82 -18.23
N LEU A 113 10.22 -44.17 -17.86
CA LEU A 113 11.53 -44.75 -18.14
C LEU A 113 11.78 -45.88 -17.16
N PRO A 114 12.09 -47.13 -17.60
CA PRO A 114 12.40 -48.21 -16.72
C PRO A 114 13.68 -47.88 -15.93
N GLY A 115 13.57 -47.71 -14.59
CA GLY A 115 14.70 -47.52 -13.68
C GLY A 115 15.01 -46.09 -13.22
N ALA A 116 14.23 -45.08 -13.60
CA ALA A 116 14.39 -43.75 -13.06
C ALA A 116 13.68 -43.60 -11.71
N PRO A 117 14.29 -42.92 -10.70
CA PRO A 117 13.59 -42.64 -9.45
C PRO A 117 12.36 -41.76 -9.76
N ALA A 118 11.26 -42.00 -9.06
CA ALA A 118 10.01 -41.26 -9.17
C ALA A 118 10.22 -39.80 -8.67
N GLY A 119 10.75 -38.96 -9.53
CA GLY A 119 10.99 -37.55 -9.27
C GLY A 119 10.48 -36.70 -10.44
N ARG A 120 9.94 -35.55 -10.11
CA ARG A 120 9.51 -34.54 -11.09
C ARG A 120 10.71 -34.06 -11.90
N PRO A 121 10.60 -33.92 -13.23
CA PRO A 121 11.72 -33.41 -14.03
C PRO A 121 12.03 -31.96 -13.64
N PRO A 122 13.30 -31.57 -13.51
CA PRO A 122 13.70 -30.17 -13.19
C PRO A 122 13.11 -29.12 -14.14
N THR A 123 12.84 -29.52 -15.38
CA THR A 123 12.19 -28.69 -16.40
C THR A 123 10.75 -28.31 -16.04
N ALA A 124 10.03 -29.18 -15.30
CA ALA A 124 8.67 -28.88 -14.87
C ALA A 124 8.64 -27.77 -13.79
N ASP A 125 9.59 -27.77 -12.86
CA ASP A 125 9.72 -26.74 -11.84
C ASP A 125 10.17 -25.42 -12.47
N ALA A 126 11.10 -25.45 -13.41
CA ALA A 126 11.54 -24.31 -14.17
C ALA A 126 10.40 -23.70 -15.02
N ALA A 127 9.57 -24.54 -15.66
CA ALA A 127 8.41 -24.09 -16.42
C ALA A 127 7.42 -23.30 -15.54
N LEU A 128 7.10 -23.82 -14.35
CA LEU A 128 6.18 -23.16 -13.42
C LEU A 128 6.78 -21.88 -12.85
N TRP A 129 8.09 -21.84 -12.60
CA TRP A 129 8.80 -20.63 -12.19
C TRP A 129 8.68 -19.52 -13.25
N HIS A 130 9.03 -19.82 -14.50
CA HIS A 130 8.91 -18.86 -15.60
C HIS A 130 7.46 -18.48 -15.89
N ALA A 131 6.49 -19.37 -15.67
CA ALA A 131 5.08 -19.04 -15.76
C ALA A 131 4.66 -18.02 -14.68
N GLY A 132 5.20 -18.12 -13.47
CA GLY A 132 5.01 -17.11 -12.42
C GLY A 132 5.62 -15.75 -12.79
N LEU A 133 6.83 -15.73 -13.37
CA LEU A 133 7.45 -14.51 -13.88
C LEU A 133 6.67 -13.90 -15.06
N ALA A 134 6.10 -14.73 -15.93
CA ALA A 134 5.26 -14.28 -17.02
C ALA A 134 3.95 -13.66 -16.51
N ALA A 135 3.33 -14.24 -15.49
CA ALA A 135 2.14 -13.67 -14.86
C ALA A 135 2.44 -12.28 -14.24
N ALA A 136 3.53 -12.13 -13.48
CA ALA A 136 3.96 -10.84 -12.95
C ALA A 136 4.23 -9.81 -14.06
N ALA A 137 4.87 -10.22 -15.17
CA ALA A 137 5.11 -9.33 -16.30
C ALA A 137 3.81 -8.98 -17.08
N ALA A 138 2.79 -9.84 -17.05
CA ALA A 138 1.47 -9.53 -17.60
C ALA A 138 0.72 -8.51 -16.75
N ASP A 139 0.82 -8.60 -15.43
CA ASP A 139 0.29 -7.60 -14.50
C ASP A 139 0.97 -6.24 -14.73
N ASP A 140 2.30 -6.19 -14.78
CA ASP A 140 3.07 -4.98 -15.11
C ASP A 140 2.63 -4.37 -16.45
N ALA A 141 2.41 -5.21 -17.47
CA ALA A 141 1.98 -4.75 -18.80
C ALA A 141 0.55 -4.19 -18.78
N GLY A 142 -0.35 -4.81 -18.02
CA GLY A 142 -1.71 -4.31 -17.78
C GLY A 142 -1.70 -2.95 -17.10
N GLU A 143 -0.89 -2.79 -16.05
CA GLU A 143 -0.74 -1.56 -15.32
C GLU A 143 -0.23 -0.40 -16.20
N ALA A 144 0.79 -0.67 -16.99
CA ALA A 144 1.35 0.34 -17.87
C ALA A 144 0.33 0.80 -18.92
N LEU A 145 -0.55 -0.10 -19.42
CA LEU A 145 -1.65 0.26 -20.33
C LEU A 145 -2.81 0.97 -19.64
N ASP A 146 -3.13 0.61 -18.40
CA ASP A 146 -4.14 1.30 -17.60
C ASP A 146 -3.71 2.75 -17.32
N GLY A 147 -2.40 2.99 -17.18
CA GLY A 147 -1.84 4.33 -17.15
C GLY A 147 -2.17 5.19 -18.39
N LEU A 148 -2.33 4.56 -19.54
CA LEU A 148 -2.80 5.23 -20.77
C LEU A 148 -4.31 5.50 -20.77
N GLY A 149 -5.11 4.68 -20.07
CA GLY A 149 -6.57 4.81 -19.98
C GLY A 149 -7.00 6.15 -19.35
N VAL A 150 -6.17 6.75 -18.51
CA VAL A 150 -6.41 8.09 -17.95
C VAL A 150 -6.51 9.15 -19.06
N PHE A 151 -5.77 8.99 -20.16
CA PHE A 151 -5.81 9.93 -21.30
C PHE A 151 -7.03 9.75 -22.21
N TYR A 152 -7.67 8.57 -22.20
CA TYR A 152 -8.91 8.33 -22.96
C TYR A 152 -10.18 8.77 -22.23
N ALA A 153 -10.09 9.00 -20.91
CA ALA A 153 -11.23 9.47 -20.10
C ALA A 153 -11.46 10.99 -20.22
N PHE A 154 -10.52 11.74 -20.79
CA PHE A 154 -10.68 13.18 -20.98
C PHE A 154 -11.60 13.45 -22.18
N THR A 155 -12.81 13.93 -21.90
CA THR A 155 -13.63 14.57 -22.93
C THR A 155 -13.02 15.91 -23.31
N PRO A 156 -13.28 16.45 -24.53
CA PRO A 156 -12.77 17.78 -24.92
C PRO A 156 -13.17 18.91 -23.97
N VAL A 157 -14.24 18.74 -23.19
CA VAL A 157 -14.71 19.71 -22.19
C VAL A 157 -13.84 19.64 -20.91
N ASP A 158 -13.49 18.42 -20.48
CA ASP A 158 -12.62 18.21 -19.30
C ASP A 158 -11.20 18.70 -19.58
N PHE A 159 -10.73 18.52 -20.82
CA PHE A 159 -9.44 19.03 -21.27
C PHE A 159 -9.39 20.57 -21.21
N GLN A 160 -10.47 21.27 -21.59
CA GLN A 160 -10.53 22.72 -21.47
C GLN A 160 -10.58 23.20 -20.02
N GLN A 161 -11.20 22.47 -19.10
CA GLN A 161 -11.20 22.79 -17.68
C GLN A 161 -9.83 22.55 -17.05
N LEU A 162 -9.12 21.48 -17.45
CA LEU A 162 -7.74 21.23 -17.00
C LEU A 162 -6.79 22.35 -17.44
N LEU A 163 -6.94 22.85 -18.67
CA LEU A 163 -6.15 23.93 -19.24
C LEU A 163 -6.28 25.28 -18.49
N VAL A 164 -7.38 25.49 -17.77
CA VAL A 164 -7.65 26.71 -17.01
C VAL A 164 -7.02 26.69 -15.61
N HIS A 165 -6.69 25.52 -15.06
CA HIS A 165 -6.29 25.35 -13.66
C HIS A 165 -4.86 24.84 -13.44
N VAL A 166 -4.08 24.56 -14.50
CA VAL A 166 -2.68 24.08 -14.36
C VAL A 166 -1.72 25.27 -14.58
N PRO A 167 -0.96 25.70 -13.57
CA PRO A 167 0.08 26.69 -13.78
C PRO A 167 1.13 26.15 -14.75
N PHE A 168 1.67 27.04 -15.58
CA PHE A 168 2.69 26.77 -16.60
C PHE A 168 3.81 25.88 -16.08
N MET A 169 4.00 24.74 -16.72
CA MET A 169 5.08 23.80 -16.40
C MET A 169 5.78 23.42 -17.71
N GLY A 170 7.10 23.61 -17.74
CA GLY A 170 7.96 23.18 -18.84
C GLY A 170 7.86 21.68 -19.17
N PRO A 171 8.60 21.17 -20.17
CA PRO A 171 8.47 19.76 -20.62
C PRO A 171 8.75 18.82 -19.45
N PHE A 172 7.69 18.24 -18.90
CA PHE A 172 7.76 17.33 -17.78
C PHE A 172 7.96 15.89 -18.25
N GLN A 173 9.16 15.37 -18.00
CA GLN A 173 9.29 13.94 -17.77
C GLN A 173 9.05 13.72 -16.28
N ALA A 174 8.10 12.85 -15.93
CA ALA A 174 8.00 12.39 -14.57
C ALA A 174 9.38 11.82 -14.17
N PRO A 175 10.00 12.29 -13.08
CA PRO A 175 11.30 11.76 -12.68
C PRO A 175 11.19 10.27 -12.42
N PRO A 176 12.24 9.50 -12.70
CA PRO A 176 12.23 8.06 -12.46
C PRO A 176 12.01 7.79 -10.97
N VAL A 177 11.14 6.83 -10.69
CA VAL A 177 10.94 6.34 -9.32
C VAL A 177 12.21 5.60 -8.87
N PRO A 178 12.75 5.84 -7.67
CA PRO A 178 13.97 5.18 -7.21
C PRO A 178 13.72 3.67 -7.00
N ALA A 179 14.78 2.89 -7.19
CA ALA A 179 14.71 1.43 -6.95
C ALA A 179 14.77 1.06 -5.47
N THR A 180 15.13 2.00 -4.60
CA THR A 180 15.22 1.78 -3.15
C THR A 180 13.83 1.58 -2.53
N ARG A 181 13.81 0.84 -1.42
CA ARG A 181 12.64 0.68 -0.54
C ARG A 181 12.92 1.21 0.87
N VAL A 182 14.07 1.85 1.07
CA VAL A 182 14.43 2.45 2.36
C VAL A 182 13.62 3.74 2.53
N PRO A 183 12.75 3.85 3.55
CA PRO A 183 11.81 4.96 3.68
C PRO A 183 12.48 6.33 3.70
N ALA A 184 13.62 6.47 4.39
CA ALA A 184 14.36 7.73 4.46
C ALA A 184 14.90 8.18 3.08
N GLU A 185 15.36 7.24 2.25
CA GLU A 185 15.83 7.55 0.88
C GLU A 185 14.66 7.94 -0.03
N VAL A 186 13.51 7.26 0.14
CA VAL A 186 12.27 7.59 -0.58
C VAL A 186 11.78 8.98 -0.19
N ALA A 187 11.76 9.29 1.09
CA ALA A 187 11.34 10.61 1.57
C ALA A 187 12.27 11.73 1.06
N ALA A 188 13.59 11.50 1.09
CA ALA A 188 14.57 12.44 0.55
C ALA A 188 14.41 12.64 -0.97
N TRP A 189 14.18 11.58 -1.73
CA TRP A 189 13.87 11.67 -3.15
C TRP A 189 12.60 12.49 -3.40
N TRP A 190 11.52 12.19 -2.67
CA TRP A 190 10.24 12.89 -2.81
C TRP A 190 10.36 14.39 -2.48
N ALA A 191 11.06 14.72 -1.40
CA ALA A 191 11.30 16.11 -1.00
C ALA A 191 12.18 16.89 -1.99
N GLY A 192 13.00 16.20 -2.78
CA GLY A 192 13.80 16.79 -3.85
C GLY A 192 13.00 17.10 -5.13
N LEU A 193 11.74 16.65 -5.23
CA LEU A 193 10.87 16.90 -6.37
C LEU A 193 10.15 18.24 -6.23
N SER A 194 10.01 18.99 -7.33
CA SER A 194 9.07 20.11 -7.35
C SER A 194 7.63 19.59 -7.25
N GLU A 195 6.70 20.40 -6.78
CA GLU A 195 5.26 20.10 -6.70
C GLU A 195 4.72 19.49 -8.01
N ALA A 196 5.11 20.07 -9.10
CA ALA A 196 4.78 19.58 -10.43
C ALA A 196 5.33 18.20 -10.75
N GLN A 197 6.56 17.90 -10.35
CA GLN A 197 7.14 16.58 -10.51
C GLN A 197 6.43 15.56 -9.60
N GLN A 198 6.07 15.95 -8.39
CA GLN A 198 5.30 15.11 -7.48
C GLN A 198 3.95 14.70 -8.11
N HIS A 199 3.18 15.67 -8.62
CA HIS A 199 1.92 15.37 -9.32
C HIS A 199 2.11 14.53 -10.59
N ALA A 200 3.18 14.76 -11.35
CA ALA A 200 3.49 13.96 -12.52
C ALA A 200 3.82 12.49 -12.16
N VAL A 201 4.55 12.26 -11.07
CA VAL A 201 4.85 10.90 -10.58
C VAL A 201 3.58 10.22 -10.04
N ILE A 202 2.73 10.93 -9.30
CA ILE A 202 1.44 10.40 -8.84
C ILE A 202 0.60 9.93 -10.04
N GLY A 203 0.49 10.76 -11.08
CA GLY A 203 -0.31 10.42 -12.26
C GLY A 203 0.24 9.27 -13.08
N SER A 204 1.57 9.21 -13.25
CA SER A 204 2.25 8.21 -14.08
C SER A 204 2.51 6.87 -13.39
N SER A 205 2.67 6.89 -12.07
CA SER A 205 3.05 5.71 -11.28
C SER A 205 2.27 5.59 -9.97
N PRO A 206 0.91 5.67 -10.01
CA PRO A 206 0.11 5.75 -8.80
C PRO A 206 0.25 4.51 -7.90
N ARG A 207 0.41 3.30 -8.47
CA ARG A 207 0.61 2.09 -7.71
C ARG A 207 1.92 2.11 -6.90
N VAL A 208 2.98 2.68 -7.48
CA VAL A 208 4.26 2.80 -6.78
C VAL A 208 4.15 3.85 -5.68
N VAL A 209 3.64 5.05 -6.02
CA VAL A 209 3.49 6.15 -5.05
C VAL A 209 2.57 5.76 -3.89
N GLY A 210 1.43 5.13 -4.18
CA GLY A 210 0.44 4.74 -3.17
C GLY A 210 0.93 3.70 -2.17
N ALA A 211 1.94 2.87 -2.56
CA ALA A 211 2.52 1.83 -1.69
C ALA A 211 3.93 2.17 -1.20
N PHE A 212 4.43 3.41 -1.41
CA PHE A 212 5.82 3.76 -1.21
C PHE A 212 5.99 4.44 0.15
N ASP A 213 6.46 3.68 1.14
CA ASP A 213 6.72 4.19 2.48
C ASP A 213 7.82 5.26 2.42
N GLY A 214 7.58 6.40 3.08
CA GLY A 214 8.39 7.61 2.97
C GLY A 214 7.81 8.69 2.04
N VAL A 215 6.82 8.37 1.21
CA VAL A 215 6.04 9.38 0.49
C VAL A 215 4.99 9.97 1.45
N PRO A 216 4.77 11.31 1.47
CA PRO A 216 3.77 11.97 2.31
C PRO A 216 2.37 11.40 2.12
N ALA A 217 1.58 11.43 3.19
CA ALA A 217 0.26 10.81 3.23
C ALA A 217 -0.71 11.38 2.19
N TRP A 218 -0.69 12.69 1.95
CA TRP A 218 -1.50 13.33 0.92
C TRP A 218 -1.24 12.79 -0.49
N ALA A 219 0.02 12.49 -0.80
CA ALA A 219 0.41 12.01 -2.12
C ALA A 219 0.06 10.52 -2.31
N ARG A 220 0.23 9.72 -1.25
CA ARG A 220 -0.24 8.33 -1.21
C ARG A 220 -1.76 8.27 -1.37
N ASP A 221 -2.50 9.15 -0.67
CA ASP A 221 -3.96 9.27 -0.81
C ASP A 221 -4.38 9.55 -2.25
N GLN A 222 -3.80 10.58 -2.87
CA GLN A 222 -4.11 10.89 -4.26
C GLN A 222 -3.85 9.71 -5.21
N ALA A 223 -2.70 9.04 -5.05
CA ALA A 223 -2.32 7.89 -5.86
C ALA A 223 -3.30 6.72 -5.66
N ASN A 224 -3.62 6.38 -4.42
CA ASN A 224 -4.52 5.28 -4.09
C ASN A 224 -5.97 5.57 -4.49
N ARG A 225 -6.44 6.81 -4.41
CA ARG A 225 -7.76 7.20 -4.94
C ARG A 225 -7.84 7.05 -6.47
N LEU A 226 -6.76 7.34 -7.20
CA LEU A 226 -6.69 7.05 -8.63
C LEU A 226 -6.81 5.55 -8.92
N LEU A 227 -6.17 4.70 -8.11
CA LEU A 227 -6.28 3.24 -8.24
C LEU A 227 -7.68 2.74 -7.88
N LEU A 228 -8.27 3.27 -6.83
CA LEU A 228 -9.63 2.95 -6.39
C LEU A 228 -10.65 3.27 -7.51
N ASP A 229 -10.56 4.46 -8.05
CA ASP A 229 -11.38 4.92 -9.17
C ASP A 229 -11.27 4.01 -10.40
N ARG A 230 -10.03 3.58 -10.72
CA ARG A 230 -9.78 2.64 -11.82
C ARG A 230 -10.41 1.28 -11.53
N ALA A 231 -10.24 0.74 -10.33
CA ALA A 231 -10.79 -0.54 -9.93
C ALA A 231 -12.33 -0.55 -10.00
N LEU A 232 -12.99 0.51 -9.56
CA LEU A 232 -14.45 0.67 -9.59
C LEU A 232 -15.02 0.75 -11.02
N ARG A 233 -14.23 1.29 -11.97
CA ARG A 233 -14.64 1.44 -13.38
C ARG A 233 -14.23 0.26 -14.28
N ASN A 234 -13.29 -0.58 -13.82
CA ASN A 234 -12.77 -1.68 -14.65
C ASN A 234 -13.68 -2.91 -14.56
N PRO A 235 -14.35 -3.32 -15.66
CA PRO A 235 -15.22 -4.49 -15.66
C PRO A 235 -14.48 -5.83 -15.51
N ARG A 236 -13.15 -5.83 -15.52
CA ARG A 236 -12.31 -7.01 -15.32
C ARG A 236 -11.84 -7.17 -13.88
N THR A 237 -12.14 -6.21 -12.99
CA THR A 237 -11.90 -6.35 -11.55
C THR A 237 -12.69 -7.56 -11.05
N SER A 238 -12.05 -8.48 -10.32
CA SER A 238 -12.74 -9.64 -9.76
C SER A 238 -13.83 -9.22 -8.76
N ASP A 239 -14.80 -10.09 -8.50
CA ASP A 239 -15.91 -9.79 -7.59
C ASP A 239 -15.41 -9.44 -6.18
N ASP A 240 -14.39 -10.16 -5.67
CA ASP A 240 -13.78 -9.91 -4.37
C ASP A 240 -13.06 -8.54 -4.34
N GLN A 241 -12.24 -8.26 -5.36
CA GLN A 241 -11.57 -6.97 -5.48
C GLN A 241 -12.57 -5.81 -5.62
N ALA A 242 -13.66 -6.03 -6.37
CA ALA A 242 -14.70 -5.04 -6.52
C ALA A 242 -15.50 -4.83 -5.22
N ALA A 243 -15.68 -5.87 -4.40
CA ALA A 243 -16.28 -5.76 -3.07
C ALA A 243 -15.41 -4.91 -2.15
N THR A 244 -14.10 -5.22 -2.06
CA THR A 244 -13.13 -4.41 -1.31
C THR A 244 -13.11 -2.96 -1.80
N ALA A 245 -13.05 -2.72 -3.12
CA ALA A 245 -13.01 -1.37 -3.67
C ALA A 245 -14.29 -0.57 -3.34
N ARG A 246 -15.48 -1.20 -3.39
CA ARG A 246 -16.74 -0.54 -2.99
C ARG A 246 -16.74 -0.22 -1.49
N MET A 247 -16.34 -1.17 -0.63
CA MET A 247 -16.26 -0.95 0.81
C MET A 247 -15.34 0.23 1.14
N VAL A 248 -14.16 0.32 0.51
CA VAL A 248 -13.23 1.44 0.68
C VAL A 248 -13.89 2.76 0.24
N ALA A 249 -14.49 2.80 -0.95
CA ALA A 249 -15.14 4.02 -1.47
C ALA A 249 -16.30 4.48 -0.59
N ASP A 250 -17.17 3.55 -0.17
CA ASP A 250 -18.32 3.84 0.69
C ASP A 250 -17.88 4.32 2.07
N THR A 251 -16.79 3.77 2.60
CA THR A 251 -16.22 4.18 3.90
C THR A 251 -15.65 5.58 3.81
N ILE A 252 -14.84 5.87 2.78
CA ILE A 252 -14.30 7.22 2.54
C ILE A 252 -15.46 8.23 2.42
N ALA A 253 -16.43 7.96 1.56
CA ALA A 253 -17.56 8.88 1.34
C ALA A 253 -18.37 9.14 2.62
N ARG A 254 -18.55 8.11 3.46
CA ARG A 254 -19.27 8.22 4.74
C ARG A 254 -18.55 9.13 5.71
N GLU A 255 -17.24 8.95 5.89
CA GLU A 255 -16.45 9.73 6.83
C GLU A 255 -16.29 11.19 6.36
N GLU A 256 -16.04 11.39 5.07
CA GLU A 256 -15.95 12.74 4.49
C GLU A 256 -17.27 13.51 4.57
N ALA A 257 -18.40 12.83 4.46
CA ALA A 257 -19.73 13.44 4.65
C ALA A 257 -19.94 13.99 6.06
N THR A 258 -19.20 13.51 7.06
CA THR A 258 -19.18 14.06 8.43
C THR A 258 -18.21 15.21 8.64
N GLY A 259 -17.48 15.62 7.59
CA GLY A 259 -16.45 16.65 7.62
C GLY A 259 -15.08 16.17 8.12
N ARG A 260 -14.86 14.86 8.24
CA ARG A 260 -13.56 14.30 8.64
C ARG A 260 -12.61 14.25 7.43
N THR A 261 -11.35 14.54 7.67
CA THR A 261 -10.29 14.26 6.69
C THR A 261 -10.04 12.75 6.64
N VAL A 262 -9.98 12.20 5.42
CA VAL A 262 -9.71 10.78 5.18
C VAL A 262 -8.55 10.67 4.19
N GLN A 263 -7.54 9.82 4.49
CA GLN A 263 -6.43 9.58 3.58
C GLN A 263 -6.25 8.07 3.35
N LEU A 264 -6.31 7.64 2.10
CA LEU A 264 -6.12 6.24 1.69
C LEU A 264 -4.62 5.95 1.52
N GLN A 265 -4.01 5.34 2.54
CA GLN A 265 -2.57 5.14 2.63
C GLN A 265 -2.06 3.90 1.90
N LEU A 266 -2.91 2.89 1.73
CA LEU A 266 -2.59 1.66 1.00
C LEU A 266 -3.86 1.14 0.33
N LEU A 267 -3.74 0.75 -0.94
CA LEU A 267 -4.77 0.01 -1.67
C LEU A 267 -4.10 -1.09 -2.51
N ASP A 268 -4.07 -2.30 -1.97
CA ASP A 268 -3.61 -3.50 -2.67
C ASP A 268 -4.75 -4.52 -2.74
N LEU A 269 -5.58 -4.37 -3.76
CA LEU A 269 -6.75 -5.25 -3.96
C LEU A 269 -6.36 -6.71 -4.26
N ALA A 270 -5.18 -6.94 -4.84
CA ALA A 270 -4.70 -8.29 -5.14
C ALA A 270 -4.18 -9.00 -3.88
N GLY A 271 -3.53 -8.25 -3.00
CA GLY A 271 -3.03 -8.74 -1.71
C GLY A 271 -4.05 -8.69 -0.59
N ASP A 272 -5.26 -8.16 -0.83
CA ASP A 272 -6.31 -7.94 0.16
C ASP A 272 -5.82 -7.08 1.34
N ARG A 273 -5.17 -5.94 1.02
CA ARG A 273 -4.55 -5.04 1.99
C ARG A 273 -5.02 -3.61 1.78
N VAL A 274 -5.41 -2.95 2.86
CA VAL A 274 -5.88 -1.55 2.86
C VAL A 274 -5.38 -0.84 4.11
N ALA A 275 -4.93 0.40 3.96
CA ALA A 275 -4.71 1.27 5.11
C ALA A 275 -5.37 2.64 4.85
N LEU A 276 -6.11 3.13 5.85
CA LEU A 276 -6.91 4.35 5.76
C LEU A 276 -6.86 5.11 7.08
N SER A 277 -6.59 6.41 7.02
CA SER A 277 -6.61 7.26 8.21
C SER A 277 -7.85 8.14 8.31
N LEU A 278 -8.27 8.38 9.53
CA LEU A 278 -9.12 9.50 9.93
C LEU A 278 -8.23 10.58 10.56
N GLY A 279 -8.26 11.78 10.01
CA GLY A 279 -7.31 12.84 10.31
C GLY A 279 -6.18 12.89 9.30
N ASP A 280 -5.43 13.98 9.34
CA ASP A 280 -4.32 14.24 8.42
C ASP A 280 -2.99 13.77 9.02
N LEU A 281 -2.44 12.69 8.49
CA LEU A 281 -1.16 12.12 8.93
C LEU A 281 0.04 13.03 8.66
N ASP A 282 -0.07 13.96 7.70
CA ASP A 282 1.03 14.87 7.38
C ASP A 282 1.16 16.03 8.41
N THR A 283 0.11 16.30 9.19
CA THR A 283 0.07 17.45 10.10
C THR A 283 -0.36 17.14 11.54
N ALA A 284 -0.86 15.92 11.80
CA ALA A 284 -1.28 15.53 13.15
C ALA A 284 -0.14 15.61 14.17
N ASP A 285 -0.45 16.07 15.38
CA ASP A 285 0.47 16.07 16.52
C ASP A 285 0.59 14.65 17.13
N ASP A 286 -0.55 13.95 17.18
CA ASP A 286 -0.66 12.59 17.70
C ASP A 286 -1.21 11.65 16.63
N VAL A 287 -0.56 10.50 16.44
CA VAL A 287 -0.96 9.47 15.49
C VAL A 287 -1.17 8.14 16.20
N ALA A 288 -2.36 7.55 16.07
CA ALA A 288 -2.63 6.17 16.45
C ALA A 288 -2.58 5.27 15.21
N VAL A 289 -1.94 4.10 15.30
CA VAL A 289 -1.92 3.08 14.26
C VAL A 289 -2.61 1.83 14.78
N LEU A 290 -3.84 1.57 14.31
CA LEU A 290 -4.62 0.40 14.72
C LEU A 290 -4.24 -0.81 13.87
N VAL A 291 -3.74 -1.87 14.52
CA VAL A 291 -3.35 -3.13 13.90
C VAL A 291 -4.35 -4.21 14.31
N PRO A 292 -5.29 -4.60 13.45
CA PRO A 292 -6.34 -5.56 13.77
C PRO A 292 -5.82 -7.00 13.77
N GLY A 293 -6.58 -7.89 14.41
CA GLY A 293 -6.25 -9.30 14.56
C GLY A 293 -6.81 -10.22 13.48
N VAL A 294 -6.95 -11.51 13.85
CA VAL A 294 -7.42 -12.61 13.00
C VAL A 294 -8.79 -12.34 12.40
N GLY A 295 -9.00 -12.80 11.17
CA GLY A 295 -10.30 -12.82 10.51
C GLY A 295 -10.79 -11.48 9.97
N ASN A 296 -10.05 -10.39 10.19
CA ASN A 296 -10.43 -9.10 9.65
C ASN A 296 -10.04 -8.98 8.17
N THR A 297 -10.99 -8.64 7.33
CA THR A 297 -10.76 -8.38 5.90
C THR A 297 -11.17 -6.95 5.52
N PRO A 298 -10.53 -6.35 4.51
CA PRO A 298 -10.96 -5.03 4.04
C PRO A 298 -12.40 -5.01 3.54
N ALA A 299 -12.86 -6.09 2.91
CA ALA A 299 -14.20 -6.17 2.33
C ALA A 299 -15.32 -6.21 3.39
N ASP A 300 -15.08 -6.91 4.50
CA ASP A 300 -16.13 -7.17 5.50
C ASP A 300 -15.99 -6.28 6.74
N ASP A 301 -14.74 -5.94 7.14
CA ASP A 301 -14.47 -5.34 8.46
C ASP A 301 -14.03 -3.88 8.42
N LEU A 302 -13.63 -3.33 7.27
CA LEU A 302 -13.09 -1.97 7.19
C LEU A 302 -14.02 -0.94 7.83
N GLY A 303 -15.32 -1.06 7.60
CA GLY A 303 -16.31 -0.12 8.17
C GLY A 303 -16.33 -0.12 9.71
N ARG A 304 -16.23 -1.29 10.33
CA ARG A 304 -16.15 -1.45 11.79
C ARG A 304 -14.82 -0.94 12.34
N LEU A 305 -13.72 -1.31 11.70
CA LEU A 305 -12.37 -0.88 12.10
C LEU A 305 -12.21 0.64 12.00
N VAL A 306 -12.82 1.28 11.01
CA VAL A 306 -12.87 2.74 10.89
C VAL A 306 -13.77 3.35 11.97
N GLY A 307 -14.83 2.64 12.41
CA GLY A 307 -15.59 2.97 13.62
C GLY A 307 -14.68 3.06 14.84
N ASN A 308 -13.93 2.00 15.13
CA ASN A 308 -12.95 1.99 16.23
C ASN A 308 -11.91 3.13 16.09
N ALA A 309 -11.43 3.39 14.88
CA ALA A 309 -10.50 4.51 14.64
C ALA A 309 -11.14 5.87 14.97
N ARG A 310 -12.41 6.04 14.67
CA ARG A 310 -13.17 7.25 15.02
C ARG A 310 -13.23 7.41 16.53
N ASP A 311 -13.61 6.34 17.24
CA ASP A 311 -13.76 6.36 18.69
C ASP A 311 -12.43 6.64 19.39
N VAL A 312 -11.32 6.03 18.93
CA VAL A 312 -9.97 6.34 19.41
C VAL A 312 -9.59 7.80 19.10
N THR A 313 -9.87 8.30 17.89
CA THR A 313 -9.59 9.70 17.53
C THR A 313 -10.37 10.66 18.43
N ASP A 314 -11.63 10.40 18.68
CA ASP A 314 -12.51 11.27 19.47
C ASP A 314 -12.07 11.22 20.95
N ALA A 315 -11.84 10.04 21.53
CA ALA A 315 -11.32 9.88 22.89
C ALA A 315 -9.97 10.59 23.10
N SER A 316 -9.06 10.51 22.12
CA SER A 316 -7.77 11.19 22.18
C SER A 316 -7.91 12.71 22.12
N ARG A 317 -8.79 13.23 21.26
CA ARG A 317 -9.06 14.67 21.12
C ARG A 317 -9.68 15.27 22.38
N ASP A 318 -10.56 14.54 23.02
CA ASP A 318 -11.25 15.00 24.24
C ASP A 318 -10.25 15.32 25.38
N VAL A 319 -9.12 14.63 25.41
CA VAL A 319 -8.10 14.79 26.47
C VAL A 319 -6.85 15.54 25.99
N SER A 320 -6.61 15.67 24.69
CA SER A 320 -5.36 16.23 24.11
C SER A 320 -5.19 17.74 24.27
N GLY A 321 -6.21 18.44 24.76
CA GLY A 321 -6.14 19.90 24.92
C GLY A 321 -6.12 20.70 23.60
N GLY A 322 -6.55 20.07 22.50
CA GLY A 322 -6.64 20.71 21.19
C GLY A 322 -5.56 20.28 20.17
N ALA A 323 -4.73 19.28 20.51
CA ALA A 323 -3.80 18.70 19.55
C ALA A 323 -4.54 18.04 18.38
N ALA A 324 -3.94 18.10 17.20
CA ALA A 324 -4.47 17.43 16.03
C ALA A 324 -4.18 15.92 16.12
N VAL A 325 -5.23 15.09 16.07
CA VAL A 325 -5.11 13.63 16.15
C VAL A 325 -5.51 12.98 14.85
N ALA A 326 -4.71 12.02 14.38
CA ALA A 326 -5.05 11.14 13.27
C ALA A 326 -4.95 9.67 13.70
N THR A 327 -5.89 8.85 13.23
CA THR A 327 -5.88 7.40 13.49
C THR A 327 -5.86 6.64 12.18
N LEU A 328 -4.82 5.83 11.97
CA LEU A 328 -4.62 4.97 10.82
C LEU A 328 -5.12 3.55 11.12
N VAL A 329 -6.14 3.08 10.42
CA VAL A 329 -6.46 1.64 10.35
C VAL A 329 -5.48 0.99 9.40
N TRP A 330 -4.66 0.07 9.90
CA TRP A 330 -3.62 -0.59 9.12
C TRP A 330 -3.92 -2.07 8.92
N LEU A 331 -4.60 -2.42 7.82
CA LEU A 331 -4.72 -3.78 7.27
C LEU A 331 -3.63 -4.01 6.21
N GLY A 332 -2.37 -3.75 6.56
CA GLY A 332 -1.21 -3.89 5.67
C GLY A 332 -0.71 -5.32 5.52
N TYR A 333 -1.39 -6.30 6.13
CA TYR A 333 -1.08 -7.71 6.01
C TYR A 333 -2.35 -8.53 5.79
N ARG A 334 -2.21 -9.72 5.23
CA ARG A 334 -3.33 -10.65 5.09
C ARG A 334 -3.54 -11.40 6.40
N THR A 335 -4.63 -11.11 7.09
CA THR A 335 -4.93 -11.72 8.37
C THR A 335 -5.22 -13.23 8.22
N PRO A 336 -4.81 -14.09 9.17
CA PRO A 336 -5.22 -15.49 9.18
C PRO A 336 -6.72 -15.62 9.38
N GLY A 337 -7.35 -16.61 8.75
CA GLY A 337 -8.81 -16.82 8.86
C GLY A 337 -9.28 -17.36 10.20
N ASN A 338 -8.40 -17.97 11.00
CA ASN A 338 -8.69 -18.46 12.37
C ASN A 338 -7.42 -18.70 13.18
N LEU A 339 -7.54 -18.80 14.50
CA LEU A 339 -6.44 -19.03 15.43
C LEU A 339 -5.90 -20.48 15.43
N ALA A 340 -6.56 -21.44 14.79
CA ALA A 340 -6.24 -22.85 14.91
C ALA A 340 -5.21 -23.37 13.90
N THR A 341 -4.72 -22.52 13.00
CA THR A 341 -3.82 -22.94 11.93
C THR A 341 -2.38 -22.56 12.26
N GLY A 342 -1.42 -23.49 12.10
CA GLY A 342 0.02 -23.20 12.15
C GLY A 342 0.52 -22.18 11.11
N ALA A 343 -0.41 -21.53 10.40
CA ALA A 343 -0.20 -20.39 9.53
C ALA A 343 -0.15 -19.04 10.28
N LEU A 344 -0.44 -19.03 11.59
CA LEU A 344 -0.51 -17.81 12.38
C LEU A 344 0.81 -17.03 12.33
N ARG A 345 1.90 -17.66 12.74
CA ARG A 345 3.21 -17.03 12.78
C ARG A 345 3.66 -16.55 11.40
N PHE A 346 3.42 -17.31 10.35
CA PHE A 346 3.80 -16.98 8.99
C PHE A 346 3.12 -15.69 8.47
N ALA A 347 1.90 -15.39 8.91
CA ALA A 347 1.23 -14.12 8.54
C ALA A 347 1.86 -12.93 9.29
N ALA A 348 2.24 -13.09 10.56
CA ALA A 348 2.95 -12.07 11.33
C ALA A 348 4.37 -11.85 10.82
N GLU A 349 5.15 -12.92 10.56
CA GLU A 349 6.49 -12.86 9.96
C GLU A 349 6.53 -12.08 8.63
N ARG A 350 5.40 -12.04 7.90
CA ARG A 350 5.26 -11.22 6.69
C ARG A 350 4.73 -9.83 6.98
N GLY A 351 3.81 -9.70 7.92
CA GLY A 351 3.18 -8.43 8.29
C GLY A 351 4.07 -7.52 9.11
N GLY A 352 4.91 -8.08 9.96
CA GLY A 352 5.83 -7.33 10.83
C GLY A 352 6.76 -6.39 10.06
N PRO A 353 7.54 -6.91 9.09
CA PRO A 353 8.39 -6.07 8.25
C PRO A 353 7.63 -4.97 7.49
N ASP A 354 6.38 -5.26 7.05
CA ASP A 354 5.55 -4.26 6.39
C ASP A 354 5.05 -3.19 7.37
N LEU A 355 4.73 -3.57 8.62
CA LEU A 355 4.35 -2.62 9.67
C LEU A 355 5.53 -1.72 10.07
N ALA A 356 6.70 -2.31 10.37
CA ALA A 356 7.91 -1.57 10.70
C ALA A 356 8.23 -0.53 9.61
N ARG A 357 8.21 -0.95 8.35
CA ARG A 357 8.46 -0.06 7.21
C ARG A 357 7.41 1.04 7.06
N SER A 358 6.14 0.75 7.36
CA SER A 358 5.07 1.76 7.34
C SER A 358 5.26 2.82 8.41
N LEU A 359 5.68 2.42 9.61
CA LEU A 359 5.99 3.35 10.71
C LEU A 359 7.22 4.20 10.38
N ASP A 360 8.30 3.58 9.91
CA ASP A 360 9.49 4.28 9.42
C ASP A 360 9.15 5.25 8.28
N GLY A 361 8.24 4.85 7.41
CA GLY A 361 7.78 5.66 6.28
C GLY A 361 7.05 6.92 6.72
N LEU A 362 6.20 6.80 7.72
CA LEU A 362 5.51 7.96 8.32
C LEU A 362 6.53 8.93 8.96
N ALA A 363 7.42 8.43 9.79
CA ALA A 363 8.45 9.23 10.44
C ALA A 363 9.38 9.91 9.42
N ALA A 364 9.84 9.18 8.39
CA ALA A 364 10.70 9.72 7.34
C ALA A 364 10.02 10.81 6.50
N ALA A 365 8.75 10.63 6.14
CA ALA A 365 7.97 11.62 5.40
C ALA A 365 7.80 12.92 6.20
N ARG A 366 7.46 12.81 7.50
CA ARG A 366 7.30 13.95 8.41
C ARG A 366 8.62 14.70 8.62
N THR A 367 9.72 13.99 8.82
CA THR A 367 11.06 14.59 8.93
C THR A 367 11.45 15.33 7.64
N ALA A 368 11.19 14.75 6.48
CA ALA A 368 11.53 15.36 5.18
C ALA A 368 10.69 16.60 4.85
N THR A 369 9.45 16.68 5.33
CA THR A 369 8.57 17.84 5.14
C THR A 369 8.70 18.90 6.24
N ALA A 370 9.53 18.64 7.26
CA ALA A 370 9.73 19.52 8.42
C ALA A 370 8.44 19.89 9.16
N THR A 371 7.44 19.02 9.11
CA THR A 371 6.16 19.20 9.82
C THR A 371 6.20 18.74 11.28
N GLY A 372 7.39 18.32 11.75
CA GLY A 372 7.62 17.76 13.09
C GLY A 372 7.29 16.27 13.15
N ASP A 373 7.90 15.58 14.10
CA ASP A 373 7.61 14.17 14.34
C ASP A 373 6.33 14.07 15.19
N PRO A 374 5.30 13.35 14.74
CA PRO A 374 4.11 13.11 15.56
C PRO A 374 4.47 12.18 16.71
N ARG A 375 3.77 12.28 17.81
CA ARG A 375 3.74 11.18 18.77
C ARG A 375 3.00 10.02 18.17
N THR A 376 3.66 8.88 17.99
CA THR A 376 3.09 7.69 17.34
C THR A 376 2.81 6.60 18.36
N THR A 377 1.54 6.17 18.44
CA THR A 377 1.11 5.04 19.28
C THR A 377 0.59 3.92 18.40
N VAL A 378 1.17 2.74 18.53
CA VAL A 378 0.63 1.52 17.89
C VAL A 378 -0.37 0.87 18.82
N VAL A 379 -1.62 0.69 18.37
CA VAL A 379 -2.70 0.04 19.12
C VAL A 379 -3.01 -1.28 18.42
N ALA A 380 -2.53 -2.37 18.99
CA ALA A 380 -2.64 -3.70 18.39
C ALA A 380 -3.68 -4.54 19.12
N HIS A 381 -4.60 -5.14 18.38
CA HIS A 381 -5.63 -6.00 18.93
C HIS A 381 -5.40 -7.46 18.55
N SER A 382 -5.53 -8.36 19.55
CA SER A 382 -5.48 -9.80 19.30
C SER A 382 -4.19 -10.22 18.58
N TYR A 383 -4.29 -10.95 17.49
CA TYR A 383 -3.17 -11.34 16.64
C TYR A 383 -2.36 -10.14 16.08
N GLY A 384 -2.95 -8.94 16.02
CA GLY A 384 -2.21 -7.72 15.68
C GLY A 384 -1.02 -7.46 16.61
N THR A 385 -1.08 -7.93 17.86
CA THR A 385 0.04 -7.83 18.82
C THR A 385 1.23 -8.69 18.38
N VAL A 386 0.98 -9.87 17.80
CA VAL A 386 2.02 -10.74 17.22
C VAL A 386 2.67 -10.08 16.00
N VAL A 387 1.90 -9.34 15.20
CA VAL A 387 2.46 -8.57 14.07
C VAL A 387 3.37 -7.44 14.57
N VAL A 388 3.04 -6.83 15.70
CA VAL A 388 3.89 -5.80 16.35
C VAL A 388 5.17 -6.43 16.93
N ASP A 389 5.09 -7.64 17.49
CA ASP A 389 6.25 -8.40 17.98
C ASP A 389 7.26 -8.64 16.83
N GLU A 390 6.78 -9.18 15.72
CA GLU A 390 7.60 -9.40 14.52
C GLU A 390 8.09 -8.07 13.87
N ALA A 391 7.36 -6.97 14.04
CA ALA A 391 7.82 -5.66 13.57
C ALA A 391 8.97 -5.11 14.41
N ALA A 392 8.99 -5.41 15.70
CA ALA A 392 10.06 -5.01 16.60
C ALA A 392 11.36 -5.83 16.38
N ASP A 393 11.27 -7.03 15.78
CA ASP A 393 12.41 -7.84 15.41
C ASP A 393 13.16 -7.34 14.15
N GLU A 394 12.57 -6.40 13.41
CA GLU A 394 13.24 -5.80 12.25
C GLU A 394 14.43 -4.92 12.66
N PRO A 395 15.46 -4.81 11.81
CA PRO A 395 16.64 -4.01 12.13
C PRO A 395 16.31 -2.54 12.37
N GLY A 396 16.60 -2.04 13.55
CA GLY A 396 16.31 -0.68 13.99
C GLY A 396 15.42 -0.69 15.22
N ARG A 397 14.96 0.47 15.64
CA ARG A 397 13.94 0.60 16.68
C ARG A 397 12.59 0.76 16.04
N LEU A 398 11.55 0.20 16.63
CA LEU A 398 10.18 0.44 16.18
C LEU A 398 9.89 1.96 16.25
N ALA A 399 9.50 2.56 15.13
CA ALA A 399 9.24 4.01 15.04
C ALA A 399 7.90 4.37 15.70
N ALA A 400 7.83 4.16 17.02
CA ALA A 400 6.67 4.45 17.85
C ALA A 400 7.11 4.92 19.24
N ASP A 401 6.30 5.76 19.89
CA ASP A 401 6.52 6.25 21.27
C ASP A 401 5.83 5.35 22.29
N ALA A 402 4.76 4.68 21.88
CA ALA A 402 4.04 3.74 22.73
C ALA A 402 3.45 2.58 21.91
N VAL A 403 3.31 1.43 22.56
CA VAL A 403 2.55 0.29 22.09
C VAL A 403 1.46 -0.05 23.10
N VAL A 404 0.23 -0.23 22.63
CA VAL A 404 -0.91 -0.70 23.41
C VAL A 404 -1.30 -2.08 22.89
N LEU A 405 -1.27 -3.08 23.77
CA LEU A 405 -1.65 -4.46 23.51
C LEU A 405 -3.07 -4.69 24.02
N LEU A 406 -4.00 -5.01 23.16
CA LEU A 406 -5.41 -5.26 23.50
C LEU A 406 -5.74 -6.73 23.25
N GLY A 407 -6.06 -7.49 24.28
CA GLY A 407 -6.43 -8.90 24.16
C GLY A 407 -5.34 -9.75 23.50
N SER A 408 -4.09 -9.58 23.88
CA SER A 408 -2.95 -10.28 23.29
C SER A 408 -3.02 -11.81 23.51
N PRO A 409 -2.76 -12.61 22.47
CA PRO A 409 -2.63 -14.07 22.59
C PRO A 409 -1.25 -14.53 23.13
N GLY A 410 -0.41 -13.59 23.57
CA GLY A 410 0.97 -13.79 23.99
C GLY A 410 1.97 -13.18 23.02
N MET A 411 3.21 -13.02 23.50
CA MET A 411 4.34 -12.42 22.78
C MET A 411 5.57 -13.31 22.95
N GLN A 412 6.57 -13.19 22.09
CA GLN A 412 7.82 -13.93 22.21
C GLN A 412 8.75 -13.28 23.21
N ASP A 413 8.87 -11.95 23.11
CA ASP A 413 9.75 -11.15 23.96
C ASP A 413 8.97 -10.45 25.08
N TYR A 414 9.69 -9.89 26.01
CA TYR A 414 9.16 -9.00 27.02
C TYR A 414 8.90 -7.60 26.46
N ALA A 415 8.16 -6.77 27.18
CA ALA A 415 7.83 -5.40 26.76
C ALA A 415 9.05 -4.56 26.33
N TRP A 416 10.22 -4.80 26.94
CA TRP A 416 11.46 -4.11 26.57
C TRP A 416 12.00 -4.51 25.20
N GLY A 417 11.65 -5.71 24.70
CA GLY A 417 12.01 -6.17 23.35
C GLY A 417 11.31 -5.39 22.22
N LEU A 418 10.19 -4.74 22.52
CA LEU A 418 9.52 -3.85 21.55
C LEU A 418 10.28 -2.54 21.30
N GLU A 419 11.33 -2.27 22.09
CA GLU A 419 12.23 -1.12 21.94
C GLU A 419 11.54 0.26 21.85
N VAL A 420 10.36 0.39 22.48
CA VAL A 420 9.60 1.64 22.57
C VAL A 420 9.63 2.22 23.99
N PRO A 421 9.46 3.55 24.16
CA PRO A 421 9.48 4.20 25.47
C PRO A 421 8.44 3.65 26.46
N ALA A 422 7.23 3.24 25.98
CA ALA A 422 6.19 2.73 26.83
C ALA A 422 5.37 1.61 26.19
N VAL A 423 5.04 0.61 27.00
CA VAL A 423 4.15 -0.50 26.59
C VAL A 423 3.01 -0.59 27.60
N PHE A 424 1.80 -0.67 27.09
CA PHE A 424 0.57 -0.81 27.83
C PHE A 424 -0.13 -2.11 27.44
N ASP A 425 -0.85 -2.72 28.39
CA ASP A 425 -1.60 -3.96 28.15
C ASP A 425 -3.01 -3.86 28.72
N ALA A 426 -3.98 -4.37 27.98
CA ALA A 426 -5.35 -4.56 28.40
C ALA A 426 -5.77 -6.00 28.18
N ALA A 427 -5.97 -6.74 29.26
CA ALA A 427 -6.41 -8.13 29.22
C ALA A 427 -7.70 -8.28 30.05
N ALA A 428 -8.85 -8.32 29.38
CA ALA A 428 -10.12 -8.45 30.05
C ALA A 428 -10.27 -9.85 30.69
N PRO A 429 -10.78 -9.95 31.94
CA PRO A 429 -10.89 -11.22 32.65
C PRO A 429 -11.74 -12.29 31.92
N ASN A 430 -12.70 -11.89 31.10
CA ASN A 430 -13.56 -12.77 30.31
C ASN A 430 -13.09 -12.95 28.87
N ASP A 431 -11.90 -12.48 28.54
CA ASP A 431 -11.30 -12.72 27.24
C ASP A 431 -10.42 -14.00 27.28
N PRO A 432 -10.89 -15.15 26.74
CA PRO A 432 -10.17 -16.40 26.82
C PRO A 432 -8.85 -16.40 26.00
N ILE A 433 -8.68 -15.45 25.07
CA ILE A 433 -7.46 -15.33 24.26
C ILE A 433 -6.27 -14.92 25.14
N THR A 434 -6.50 -14.12 26.17
CA THR A 434 -5.45 -13.64 27.06
C THR A 434 -5.02 -14.64 28.13
N TRP A 435 -5.75 -15.74 28.32
CA TRP A 435 -5.51 -16.67 29.43
C TRP A 435 -4.27 -17.55 29.23
N ASN A 436 -3.83 -17.73 28.01
CA ASN A 436 -2.67 -18.55 27.68
C ASN A 436 -1.83 -17.83 26.60
N ALA A 437 -0.55 -18.10 26.62
CA ALA A 437 0.33 -17.71 25.54
C ALA A 437 0.14 -18.69 24.36
N TYR A 438 -0.75 -18.38 23.44
CA TYR A 438 -0.99 -19.15 22.21
C TYR A 438 0.09 -18.90 21.17
N ASP A 439 0.70 -17.72 21.23
CA ASP A 439 1.82 -17.32 20.38
C ASP A 439 2.94 -16.77 21.27
N GLY A 440 4.12 -17.36 21.19
CA GLY A 440 5.22 -17.05 22.10
C GLY A 440 5.05 -17.62 23.51
N ASP A 441 5.98 -17.24 24.42
CA ASP A 441 6.08 -17.76 25.80
C ASP A 441 5.58 -16.78 26.85
N ARG A 442 5.20 -15.56 26.46
CA ARG A 442 4.94 -14.44 27.38
C ARG A 442 3.47 -14.07 27.38
N VAL A 443 2.88 -14.16 28.53
CA VAL A 443 1.53 -13.64 28.82
C VAL A 443 1.68 -12.16 29.20
N THR A 444 1.09 -11.27 28.42
CA THR A 444 1.39 -9.83 28.46
C THR A 444 0.91 -9.11 29.70
N TRP A 445 -0.18 -9.56 30.31
CA TRP A 445 -0.72 -8.99 31.56
C TRP A 445 -0.01 -9.44 32.84
N LEU A 446 0.88 -10.43 32.76
CA LEU A 446 1.65 -10.86 33.94
C LEU A 446 2.77 -9.85 34.26
N PRO A 447 2.98 -9.50 35.54
CA PRO A 447 3.98 -8.48 35.93
C PRO A 447 5.39 -8.67 35.34
N PRO A 448 5.91 -9.89 35.15
CA PRO A 448 7.22 -10.08 34.54
C PRO A 448 7.33 -9.58 33.10
N TYR A 449 6.21 -9.43 32.36
CA TYR A 449 6.22 -8.95 31.01
C TYR A 449 6.71 -7.50 30.92
N GLY A 450 6.31 -6.66 31.86
CA GLY A 450 6.79 -5.27 31.99
C GLY A 450 5.94 -4.21 31.29
N ALA A 451 4.72 -4.54 30.86
CA ALA A 451 3.74 -3.56 30.41
C ALA A 451 3.04 -2.85 31.58
N THR A 452 2.51 -1.66 31.31
CA THR A 452 1.62 -0.94 32.22
C THR A 452 0.18 -1.36 31.96
N GLU A 453 -0.53 -1.83 32.97
CA GLU A 453 -1.92 -2.26 32.83
C GLU A 453 -2.87 -1.09 32.52
N LEU A 454 -3.76 -1.29 31.56
CA LEU A 454 -4.89 -0.40 31.29
C LEU A 454 -6.17 -0.93 31.94
N PRO A 455 -7.11 -0.03 32.27
CA PRO A 455 -8.38 -0.44 32.90
C PRO A 455 -9.21 -1.34 31.99
N VAL A 456 -9.72 -2.43 32.56
CA VAL A 456 -10.64 -3.37 31.91
C VAL A 456 -11.77 -3.71 32.89
N THR A 457 -12.88 -4.23 32.39
CA THR A 457 -14.00 -4.70 33.22
C THR A 457 -14.27 -6.18 32.98
N THR A 458 -14.98 -6.82 33.92
CA THR A 458 -15.39 -8.22 33.82
C THR A 458 -16.50 -8.46 32.77
N GLU A 459 -17.08 -7.40 32.23
CA GLU A 459 -18.13 -7.47 31.22
C GLU A 459 -17.57 -7.53 29.81
N MET A 460 -16.30 -7.13 29.62
CA MET A 460 -15.60 -7.11 28.35
C MET A 460 -15.24 -8.51 27.87
N GLY A 461 -15.51 -8.78 26.62
CA GLY A 461 -14.99 -9.91 25.85
C GLY A 461 -13.86 -9.50 24.91
N HIS A 462 -13.46 -10.41 24.01
CA HIS A 462 -12.29 -10.24 23.14
C HIS A 462 -12.40 -9.05 22.15
N SER A 463 -13.58 -8.63 21.77
CA SER A 463 -13.79 -7.58 20.76
C SER A 463 -14.13 -6.19 21.34
N ASP A 464 -14.21 -6.07 22.67
CA ASP A 464 -14.89 -4.93 23.31
C ASP A 464 -13.94 -3.82 23.76
N TYR A 465 -12.62 -3.99 23.58
CA TYR A 465 -11.58 -3.08 24.10
C TYR A 465 -11.68 -1.63 23.60
N LEU A 466 -12.25 -1.40 22.43
CA LEU A 466 -12.41 -0.08 21.82
C LEU A 466 -13.87 0.35 21.70
N GLU A 467 -14.79 -0.30 22.43
CA GLU A 467 -16.19 0.10 22.49
C GLU A 467 -16.39 1.26 23.49
N PRO A 468 -17.19 2.27 23.15
CA PRO A 468 -17.33 3.50 23.95
C PRO A 468 -17.84 3.32 25.37
N GLU A 469 -18.53 2.23 25.68
CA GLU A 469 -19.02 1.93 27.02
C GLU A 469 -17.96 1.42 28.00
N PHE A 470 -16.75 1.12 27.51
CA PHE A 470 -15.70 0.55 28.36
C PHE A 470 -14.54 1.51 28.62
N PRO A 471 -13.95 1.49 29.82
CA PRO A 471 -12.92 2.45 30.23
C PRO A 471 -11.60 2.29 29.49
N THR A 472 -11.41 1.19 28.77
CA THR A 472 -10.18 0.92 28.01
C THR A 472 -10.03 1.90 26.85
N LEU A 473 -11.14 2.29 26.20
CA LEU A 473 -11.08 3.27 25.10
C LEU A 473 -10.58 4.63 25.59
N ASP A 474 -11.09 5.15 26.71
CA ASP A 474 -10.62 6.41 27.27
C ASP A 474 -9.12 6.33 27.64
N ALA A 475 -8.69 5.22 28.23
CA ALA A 475 -7.30 4.99 28.58
C ALA A 475 -6.39 4.90 27.33
N VAL A 476 -6.84 4.30 26.25
CA VAL A 476 -6.16 4.31 24.93
C VAL A 476 -6.06 5.75 24.42
N GLY A 477 -7.13 6.53 24.50
CA GLY A 477 -7.13 7.96 24.15
C GLY A 477 -6.07 8.75 24.92
N GLU A 478 -5.94 8.52 26.23
CA GLU A 478 -4.92 9.15 27.07
C GLU A 478 -3.50 8.74 26.70
N VAL A 479 -3.28 7.47 26.30
CA VAL A 479 -1.97 7.00 25.81
C VAL A 479 -1.63 7.70 24.49
N VAL A 480 -2.54 7.74 23.54
CA VAL A 480 -2.35 8.40 22.23
C VAL A 480 -2.04 9.89 22.43
N ALA A 481 -2.76 10.57 23.32
CA ALA A 481 -2.50 11.98 23.70
C ALA A 481 -1.23 12.17 24.55
N GLY A 482 -0.51 11.10 24.92
CA GLY A 482 0.74 11.13 25.68
C GLY A 482 0.60 11.46 27.17
N LEU A 483 -0.62 11.51 27.71
CA LEU A 483 -0.85 11.86 29.13
C LEU A 483 -0.31 10.78 30.06
N ARG A 484 -0.45 9.51 29.72
CA ARG A 484 0.08 8.39 30.51
C ARG A 484 1.60 8.22 30.40
N LEU A 485 2.21 8.73 29.32
CA LEU A 485 3.68 8.76 29.16
C LEU A 485 4.31 9.78 30.15
N ALA A 486 3.69 10.96 30.29
CA ALA A 486 4.15 11.99 31.20
C ALA A 486 4.09 11.59 32.68
N GLU A 487 3.10 10.78 33.08
CA GLU A 487 3.00 10.26 34.45
C GLU A 487 4.15 9.30 34.77
N LYS A 488 4.63 8.50 33.84
CA LYS A 488 5.74 7.56 34.04
C LYS A 488 7.08 8.31 34.21
N GLU A 489 7.30 9.40 33.47
CA GLU A 489 8.49 10.24 33.61
C GLU A 489 8.51 11.01 34.93
N ALA A 490 7.36 11.40 35.45
CA ALA A 490 7.27 12.13 36.73
C ALA A 490 7.56 11.25 37.96
N HIS A 491 7.56 9.92 37.81
CA HIS A 491 7.79 8.93 38.89
C HIS A 491 9.15 8.24 38.80
N CYS A 492 10.01 8.55 37.82
CA CYS A 492 11.39 8.14 37.71
C CYS A 492 12.34 9.27 38.16
#